data_c9730aec5d416deddcc92b11ef74b98f
#
_entry.id   c9730aec5d416deddcc92b11ef74b98f
#
_cell.length_a   1.000
_cell.length_b   1.000
_cell.length_c   1.000
_cell.angle_alpha   90.00
_cell.angle_beta   90.00
_cell.angle_gamma   90.00
#
_symmetry.space_group_name_H-M   'P 1'
#
loop_
_entity.id
_entity.type
_entity.pdbx_description
1 polymer ?
#
loop_
_entity_poly.entity_id
_entity_poly.type
_entity_poly.pdbx_seq_one_letter_code
_entity_poly.pdbx_strand_id
1 'polypeptide(L)'
;IPGHDFGVAIILTTLALKTLLVPLSHQQIASQKKLQELQPKMKALQEKHKDDKERQTKALMEFYKEEKVNPLSGCLPLIVQIIFLIAIYHVIINISKAGFIVNTADLYLFVQNPGPINHFFLRFIDLTKPNYVLAFLSAIGQYYQTKMILGRQVTPPASTNSDQPDFTAIMNKQMLYLAPGLTFFIGATFPAALSLYWLFSTLF
;
A
#
# COMPACT_ATOMS: atom_id res chain seq x y z
N ILE A 1 27.08 -3.18 -0.33
CA ILE A 1 26.28 -2.44 -1.36
C ILE A 1 27.27 -1.65 -2.21
N PRO A 2 27.24 -1.76 -3.54
CA PRO A 2 28.16 -1.02 -4.40
C PRO A 2 28.00 0.49 -4.19
N GLY A 3 29.12 1.20 -3.93
CA GLY A 3 29.17 2.65 -3.84
C GLY A 3 28.49 3.29 -2.60
N HIS A 4 28.12 2.51 -1.60
CA HIS A 4 27.37 2.96 -0.38
C HIS A 4 26.09 3.76 -0.73
N ASP A 5 25.48 3.48 -1.88
CA ASP A 5 24.28 4.15 -2.39
C ASP A 5 23.05 3.78 -1.52
N PHE A 6 22.47 4.78 -0.88
CA PHE A 6 21.32 4.63 -0.01
C PHE A 6 20.06 4.17 -0.77
N GLY A 7 19.89 4.64 -2.01
CA GLY A 7 18.76 4.22 -2.84
C GLY A 7 18.81 2.75 -3.21
N VAL A 8 19.99 2.23 -3.56
CA VAL A 8 20.18 0.79 -3.80
C VAL A 8 19.88 0.00 -2.52
N ALA A 9 20.29 0.50 -1.35
CA ALA A 9 19.95 -0.13 -0.06
C ALA A 9 18.44 -0.21 0.16
N ILE A 10 17.71 0.87 -0.10
CA ILE A 10 16.25 0.91 0.00
C ILE A 10 15.62 -0.13 -0.92
N ILE A 11 16.06 -0.20 -2.18
CA ILE A 11 15.52 -1.16 -3.16
C ILE A 11 15.76 -2.60 -2.71
N LEU A 12 16.99 -2.95 -2.35
CA LEU A 12 17.34 -4.30 -1.92
C LEU A 12 16.60 -4.72 -0.66
N THR A 13 16.50 -3.82 0.32
CA THR A 13 15.73 -4.06 1.55
C THR A 13 14.25 -4.25 1.23
N THR A 14 13.68 -3.43 0.35
CA THR A 14 12.29 -3.55 -0.08
C THR A 14 12.02 -4.89 -0.73
N LEU A 15 12.87 -5.31 -1.67
CA LEU A 15 12.74 -6.59 -2.35
C LEU A 15 12.89 -7.76 -1.39
N ALA A 16 13.87 -7.73 -0.48
CA ALA A 16 14.08 -8.77 0.51
C ALA A 16 12.86 -8.92 1.44
N LEU A 17 12.34 -7.80 1.96
CA LEU A 17 11.16 -7.79 2.83
C LEU A 17 9.91 -8.27 2.08
N LYS A 18 9.70 -7.82 0.85
CA LYS A 18 8.56 -8.26 0.02
C LYS A 18 8.64 -9.74 -0.29
N THR A 19 9.82 -10.26 -0.61
CA THR A 19 10.04 -11.70 -0.84
C THR A 19 9.73 -12.52 0.41
N LEU A 20 10.16 -12.06 1.58
CA LEU A 20 9.85 -12.70 2.86
C LEU A 20 8.34 -12.71 3.14
N LEU A 21 7.62 -11.66 2.72
CA LEU A 21 6.18 -11.51 2.92
C LEU A 21 5.33 -12.17 1.81
N VAL A 22 5.91 -12.79 0.79
CA VAL A 22 5.17 -13.49 -0.28
C VAL A 22 4.12 -14.47 0.26
N PRO A 23 4.42 -15.37 1.23
CA PRO A 23 3.40 -16.30 1.73
C PRO A 23 2.21 -15.57 2.37
N LEU A 24 2.47 -14.47 3.10
CA LEU A 24 1.42 -13.65 3.68
C LEU A 24 0.60 -12.95 2.59
N SER A 25 1.25 -12.44 1.56
CA SER A 25 0.61 -11.78 0.41
C SER A 25 -0.31 -12.74 -0.35
N HIS A 26 0.09 -13.99 -0.54
CA HIS A 26 -0.78 -15.02 -1.14
C HIS A 26 -2.05 -15.26 -0.34
N GLN A 27 -1.97 -15.34 0.98
CA GLN A 27 -3.13 -15.49 1.84
C GLN A 27 -4.07 -14.27 1.76
N GLN A 28 -3.49 -13.06 1.69
CA GLN A 28 -4.24 -11.80 1.53
C GLN A 28 -5.00 -11.77 0.19
N ILE A 29 -4.33 -12.12 -0.91
CA ILE A 29 -4.93 -12.17 -2.24
C ILE A 29 -6.06 -13.19 -2.30
N ALA A 30 -5.87 -14.37 -1.72
CA ALA A 30 -6.90 -15.41 -1.64
C ALA A 30 -8.14 -14.92 -0.86
N SER A 31 -7.94 -14.25 0.27
CA SER A 31 -9.01 -13.67 1.07
C SER A 31 -9.74 -12.54 0.33
N GLN A 32 -9.01 -11.66 -0.36
CA GLN A 32 -9.60 -10.61 -1.20
C GLN A 32 -10.44 -11.20 -2.34
N LYS A 33 -9.93 -12.24 -3.02
CA LYS A 33 -10.66 -12.91 -4.09
C LYS A 33 -11.98 -13.50 -3.58
N LYS A 34 -11.95 -14.17 -2.42
CA LYS A 34 -13.16 -14.71 -1.81
C LYS A 34 -14.17 -13.61 -1.47
N LEU A 35 -13.73 -12.48 -0.91
CA LEU A 35 -14.60 -11.33 -0.65
C LEU A 35 -15.20 -10.76 -1.95
N GLN A 36 -14.44 -10.73 -3.05
CA GLN A 36 -14.93 -10.28 -4.36
C GLN A 36 -16.01 -11.23 -4.91
N GLU A 37 -15.81 -12.53 -4.78
CA GLU A 37 -16.81 -13.54 -5.21
C GLU A 37 -18.12 -13.42 -4.43
N LEU A 38 -18.06 -12.98 -3.18
CA LEU A 38 -19.21 -12.78 -2.30
C LEU A 38 -19.93 -11.43 -2.49
N GLN A 39 -19.31 -10.48 -3.22
CA GLN A 39 -19.90 -9.15 -3.45
C GLN A 39 -21.34 -9.15 -3.94
N PRO A 40 -21.76 -9.97 -4.95
CA PRO A 40 -23.14 -9.98 -5.42
C PRO A 40 -24.13 -10.40 -4.33
N LYS A 41 -23.75 -11.37 -3.47
CA LYS A 41 -24.59 -11.79 -2.34
C LYS A 41 -24.69 -10.69 -1.29
N MET A 42 -23.58 -9.99 -1.02
CA MET A 42 -23.56 -8.86 -0.10
C MET A 42 -24.45 -7.72 -0.57
N LYS A 43 -24.44 -7.40 -1.87
CA LYS A 43 -25.33 -6.38 -2.44
C LYS A 43 -26.80 -6.76 -2.30
N ALA A 44 -27.15 -8.00 -2.64
CA ALA A 44 -28.52 -8.49 -2.47
C ALA A 44 -28.98 -8.38 -0.98
N LEU A 45 -28.09 -8.68 -0.05
CA LEU A 45 -28.37 -8.56 1.39
C LEU A 45 -28.53 -7.08 1.82
N GLN A 46 -27.71 -6.18 1.27
CA GLN A 46 -27.80 -4.75 1.51
C GLN A 46 -29.12 -4.16 0.96
N GLU A 47 -29.52 -4.57 -0.25
CA GLU A 47 -30.79 -4.17 -0.85
C GLU A 47 -31.99 -4.66 -0.06
N LYS A 48 -31.94 -5.89 0.44
CA LYS A 48 -33.02 -6.48 1.27
C LYS A 48 -33.27 -5.70 2.56
N HIS A 49 -32.24 -5.06 3.12
CA HIS A 49 -32.32 -4.33 4.39
C HIS A 49 -32.02 -2.84 4.22
N LYS A 50 -32.30 -2.26 3.04
CA LYS A 50 -31.95 -0.86 2.72
C LYS A 50 -32.58 0.16 3.66
N ASP A 51 -33.77 -0.13 4.19
CA ASP A 51 -34.55 0.76 5.02
C ASP A 51 -34.17 0.74 6.52
N ASP A 52 -33.36 -0.26 6.93
CA ASP A 52 -32.91 -0.43 8.30
C ASP A 52 -31.40 -0.71 8.35
N LYS A 53 -30.60 0.34 8.56
CA LYS A 53 -29.12 0.27 8.60
C LYS A 53 -28.60 -0.63 9.73
N GLU A 54 -29.31 -0.74 10.84
CA GLU A 54 -28.88 -1.58 11.95
C GLU A 54 -29.03 -3.07 11.60
N ARG A 55 -30.18 -3.43 11.03
CA ARG A 55 -30.42 -4.80 10.51
C ARG A 55 -29.49 -5.15 9.37
N GLN A 56 -29.24 -4.19 8.46
CA GLN A 56 -28.30 -4.37 7.36
C GLN A 56 -26.90 -4.71 7.87
N THR A 57 -26.40 -3.97 8.87
CA THR A 57 -25.08 -4.21 9.45
C THR A 57 -25.01 -5.57 10.17
N LYS A 58 -26.04 -5.91 10.95
CA LYS A 58 -26.12 -7.22 11.62
C LYS A 58 -26.13 -8.37 10.62
N ALA A 59 -26.96 -8.29 9.58
CA ALA A 59 -27.06 -9.32 8.56
C ALA A 59 -25.73 -9.49 7.78
N LEU A 60 -25.03 -8.40 7.48
CA LEU A 60 -23.71 -8.47 6.86
C LEU A 60 -22.67 -9.13 7.78
N MET A 61 -22.67 -8.81 9.06
CA MET A 61 -21.75 -9.43 10.03
C MET A 61 -22.01 -10.92 10.21
N GLU A 62 -23.29 -11.34 10.23
CA GLU A 62 -23.68 -12.75 10.26
C GLU A 62 -23.25 -13.46 8.97
N PHE A 63 -23.49 -12.86 7.83
CA PHE A 63 -23.05 -13.37 6.52
C PHE A 63 -21.53 -13.59 6.46
N TYR A 64 -20.72 -12.64 6.96
CA TYR A 64 -19.26 -12.81 7.01
C TYR A 64 -18.85 -13.98 7.92
N LYS A 65 -19.56 -14.20 9.02
CA LYS A 65 -19.32 -15.34 9.92
C LYS A 65 -19.69 -16.67 9.26
N GLU A 66 -20.84 -16.75 8.58
CA GLU A 66 -21.31 -17.94 7.88
C GLU A 66 -20.37 -18.35 6.76
N GLU A 67 -19.94 -17.38 5.94
CA GLU A 67 -19.02 -17.61 4.82
C GLU A 67 -17.54 -17.75 5.28
N LYS A 68 -17.28 -17.62 6.60
CA LYS A 68 -15.94 -17.69 7.22
C LYS A 68 -14.92 -16.75 6.55
N VAL A 69 -15.34 -15.53 6.26
CA VAL A 69 -14.50 -14.47 5.70
C VAL A 69 -14.35 -13.33 6.68
N ASN A 70 -13.14 -12.78 6.73
CA ASN A 70 -12.87 -11.61 7.56
C ASN A 70 -12.91 -10.34 6.68
N PRO A 71 -13.84 -9.40 6.92
CA PRO A 71 -13.91 -8.15 6.16
C PRO A 71 -12.65 -7.30 6.27
N LEU A 72 -11.90 -7.42 7.38
CA LEU A 72 -10.66 -6.70 7.60
C LEU A 72 -9.48 -7.23 6.75
N SER A 73 -9.61 -8.41 6.13
CA SER A 73 -8.54 -8.94 5.27
C SER A 73 -8.27 -8.06 4.03
N GLY A 74 -9.25 -7.28 3.60
CA GLY A 74 -9.10 -6.32 2.50
C GLY A 74 -8.23 -5.10 2.83
N CYS A 75 -8.17 -4.68 4.10
CA CYS A 75 -7.36 -3.53 4.53
C CYS A 75 -5.99 -3.93 5.10
N LEU A 76 -5.73 -5.22 5.30
CA LEU A 76 -4.46 -5.72 5.85
C LEU A 76 -3.23 -5.27 5.04
N PRO A 77 -3.24 -5.27 3.69
CA PRO A 77 -2.13 -4.74 2.91
C PRO A 77 -1.82 -3.27 3.22
N LEU A 78 -2.86 -2.46 3.43
CA LEU A 78 -2.70 -1.04 3.78
C LEU A 78 -2.05 -0.86 5.15
N ILE A 79 -2.45 -1.65 6.14
CA ILE A 79 -1.87 -1.61 7.49
C ILE A 79 -0.38 -1.97 7.43
N VAL A 80 -0.04 -3.06 6.74
CA VAL A 80 1.35 -3.47 6.54
C VAL A 80 2.14 -2.38 5.83
N GLN A 81 1.58 -1.78 4.77
CA GLN A 81 2.21 -0.68 4.04
C GLN A 81 2.48 0.55 4.91
N ILE A 82 1.55 0.93 5.79
CA ILE A 82 1.72 2.07 6.72
C ILE A 82 2.83 1.80 7.73
N ILE A 83 2.91 0.58 8.27
CA ILE A 83 3.97 0.21 9.22
C ILE A 83 5.35 0.35 8.56
N PHE A 84 5.52 -0.16 7.34
CA PHE A 84 6.77 -0.02 6.59
C PHE A 84 7.07 1.44 6.23
N LEU A 85 6.06 2.20 5.84
CA LEU A 85 6.20 3.62 5.53
C LEU A 85 6.76 4.40 6.73
N ILE A 86 6.16 4.18 7.90
CA ILE A 86 6.59 4.81 9.16
C ILE A 86 8.01 4.38 9.51
N ALA A 87 8.33 3.09 9.42
CA ALA A 87 9.66 2.57 9.73
C ALA A 87 10.74 3.18 8.82
N ILE A 88 10.51 3.20 7.51
CA ILE A 88 11.44 3.78 6.54
C ILE A 88 11.57 5.29 6.75
N TYR A 89 10.47 5.99 7.00
CA TYR A 89 10.50 7.42 7.31
C TYR A 89 11.39 7.72 8.52
N HIS A 90 11.23 6.96 9.61
CA HIS A 90 12.09 7.12 10.80
C HIS A 90 13.56 6.86 10.51
N VAL A 91 13.87 5.81 9.72
CA VAL A 91 15.26 5.53 9.31
C VAL A 91 15.83 6.70 8.51
N ILE A 92 15.10 7.21 7.53
CA ILE A 92 15.54 8.34 6.70
C ILE A 92 15.81 9.58 7.55
N ILE A 93 14.90 9.95 8.45
CA ILE A 93 15.04 11.13 9.30
C ILE A 93 16.23 10.97 10.25
N ASN A 94 16.42 9.80 10.86
CA ASN A 94 17.50 9.55 11.79
C ASN A 94 18.87 9.62 11.08
N ILE A 95 19.00 8.96 9.93
CA ILE A 95 20.23 9.01 9.13
C ILE A 95 20.51 10.43 8.61
N SER A 96 19.47 11.15 8.18
CA SER A 96 19.61 12.54 7.73
C SER A 96 20.08 13.48 8.85
N LYS A 97 19.51 13.35 10.05
CA LYS A 97 19.93 14.10 11.25
C LYS A 97 21.38 13.80 11.66
N ALA A 98 21.83 12.57 11.47
CA ALA A 98 23.21 12.15 11.72
C ALA A 98 24.19 12.54 10.59
N GLY A 99 23.76 13.33 9.59
CA GLY A 99 24.60 13.75 8.47
C GLY A 99 25.03 12.60 7.57
N PHE A 100 24.21 11.56 7.46
CA PHE A 100 24.50 10.32 6.69
C PHE A 100 25.73 9.55 7.19
N ILE A 101 26.05 9.72 8.46
CA ILE A 101 27.07 8.93 9.16
C ILE A 101 26.33 7.94 10.07
N VAL A 102 26.62 6.65 9.91
CA VAL A 102 26.05 5.61 10.76
C VAL A 102 26.78 5.59 12.10
N ASN A 103 26.03 5.72 13.19
CA ASN A 103 26.60 5.56 14.52
C ASN A 103 26.91 4.07 14.75
N THR A 104 28.12 3.75 15.18
CA THR A 104 28.52 2.37 15.51
C THR A 104 27.66 1.76 16.62
N ALA A 105 27.11 2.58 17.52
CA ALA A 105 26.22 2.11 18.59
C ALA A 105 24.87 1.57 18.07
N ASP A 106 24.44 1.98 16.88
CA ASP A 106 23.19 1.54 16.23
C ASP A 106 23.37 0.29 15.36
N LEU A 107 24.63 -0.18 15.22
CA LEU A 107 24.95 -1.37 14.42
C LEU A 107 24.98 -2.63 15.27
N TYR A 108 24.54 -3.73 14.67
CA TYR A 108 24.74 -5.05 15.27
C TYR A 108 26.24 -5.38 15.33
N LEU A 109 26.68 -6.10 16.36
CA LEU A 109 28.10 -6.42 16.63
C LEU A 109 28.82 -7.13 15.46
N PHE A 110 28.06 -7.80 14.58
CA PHE A 110 28.59 -8.51 13.42
C PHE A 110 28.59 -7.67 12.13
N VAL A 111 28.11 -6.42 12.19
CA VAL A 111 28.04 -5.53 11.04
C VAL A 111 29.15 -4.49 11.12
N GLN A 112 30.03 -4.48 10.12
CA GLN A 112 31.05 -3.44 10.01
C GLN A 112 30.42 -2.10 9.66
N ASN A 113 30.95 -1.02 10.26
CA ASN A 113 30.48 0.31 9.94
C ASN A 113 30.76 0.63 8.46
N PRO A 114 29.72 0.92 7.65
CA PRO A 114 29.89 1.23 6.24
C PRO A 114 30.54 2.59 5.98
N GLY A 115 30.75 3.41 7.02
CA GLY A 115 31.23 4.78 6.87
C GLY A 115 30.15 5.74 6.38
N PRO A 116 30.52 6.81 5.68
CA PRO A 116 29.55 7.77 5.16
C PRO A 116 28.68 7.15 4.05
N ILE A 117 27.37 7.36 4.18
CA ILE A 117 26.37 6.85 3.22
C ILE A 117 26.14 7.91 2.13
N ASN A 118 26.18 7.48 0.87
CA ASN A 118 25.85 8.35 -0.24
C ASN A 118 24.32 8.46 -0.37
N HIS A 119 23.79 9.65 -0.13
CA HIS A 119 22.37 9.96 -0.21
C HIS A 119 21.86 10.24 -1.63
N PHE A 120 22.74 10.23 -2.64
CA PHE A 120 22.36 10.33 -4.04
C PHE A 120 22.12 8.95 -4.63
N PHE A 121 20.88 8.72 -5.10
CA PHE A 121 20.56 7.53 -5.88
C PHE A 121 21.07 7.66 -7.31
N LEU A 122 21.86 6.68 -7.74
CA LEU A 122 22.54 6.66 -9.06
C LEU A 122 23.33 7.94 -9.38
N ARG A 123 23.77 8.69 -8.36
CA ARG A 123 24.47 9.98 -8.48
C ARG A 123 23.64 11.15 -9.01
N PHE A 124 22.35 10.96 -9.31
CA PHE A 124 21.52 11.99 -9.94
C PHE A 124 20.40 12.50 -9.02
N ILE A 125 19.84 11.64 -8.19
CA ILE A 125 18.64 11.94 -7.40
C ILE A 125 19.03 12.08 -5.92
N ASP A 126 18.90 13.29 -5.39
CA ASP A 126 19.04 13.56 -3.96
C ASP A 126 17.84 12.98 -3.21
N LEU A 127 18.06 11.90 -2.46
CA LEU A 127 17.01 11.20 -1.71
C LEU A 127 16.54 11.94 -0.47
N THR A 128 17.25 12.99 -0.05
CA THR A 128 16.90 13.79 1.13
C THR A 128 15.82 14.83 0.84
N LYS A 129 15.68 15.22 -0.42
CA LYS A 129 14.74 16.23 -0.89
C LYS A 129 13.57 15.60 -1.61
N PRO A 130 12.40 16.25 -1.65
CA PRO A 130 11.29 15.82 -2.48
C PRO A 130 11.69 15.76 -3.96
N ASN A 131 11.20 14.72 -4.67
CA ASN A 131 11.41 14.57 -6.11
C ASN A 131 10.08 14.28 -6.80
N TYR A 132 9.60 15.26 -7.58
CA TYR A 132 8.30 15.17 -8.26
C TYR A 132 8.24 14.07 -9.31
N VAL A 133 9.36 13.73 -9.96
CA VAL A 133 9.39 12.64 -10.95
C VAL A 133 9.17 11.29 -10.27
N LEU A 134 9.88 11.02 -9.17
CA LEU A 134 9.69 9.79 -8.40
C LEU A 134 8.29 9.74 -7.77
N ALA A 135 7.78 10.86 -7.26
CA ALA A 135 6.42 10.95 -6.74
C ALA A 135 5.38 10.59 -7.80
N PHE A 136 5.54 11.13 -9.01
CA PHE A 136 4.65 10.85 -10.14
C PHE A 136 4.71 9.39 -10.59
N LEU A 137 5.91 8.82 -10.73
CA LEU A 137 6.10 7.41 -11.07
C LEU A 137 5.48 6.48 -10.01
N SER A 138 5.63 6.81 -8.73
CA SER A 138 5.01 6.07 -7.63
C SER A 138 3.49 6.12 -7.69
N ALA A 139 2.92 7.29 -8.01
CA ALA A 139 1.48 7.46 -8.18
C ALA A 139 0.94 6.66 -9.38
N ILE A 140 1.68 6.62 -10.49
CA ILE A 140 1.35 5.76 -11.64
C ILE A 140 1.37 4.29 -11.23
N GLY A 141 2.43 3.83 -10.56
CA GLY A 141 2.52 2.47 -10.05
C GLY A 141 1.33 2.12 -9.15
N GLN A 142 1.01 3.02 -8.22
CA GLN A 142 -0.15 2.88 -7.32
C GLN A 142 -1.48 2.81 -8.08
N TYR A 143 -1.66 3.63 -9.11
CA TYR A 143 -2.86 3.58 -9.95
C TYR A 143 -3.03 2.22 -10.63
N TYR A 144 -1.97 1.72 -11.28
CA TYR A 144 -2.03 0.42 -11.95
C TYR A 144 -2.24 -0.73 -10.95
N GLN A 145 -1.58 -0.70 -9.81
CA GLN A 145 -1.76 -1.69 -8.75
C GLN A 145 -3.21 -1.70 -8.26
N THR A 146 -3.76 -0.52 -7.94
CA THR A 146 -5.15 -0.38 -7.50
C THR A 146 -6.12 -0.83 -8.58
N LYS A 147 -5.88 -0.46 -9.85
CA LYS A 147 -6.70 -0.88 -10.98
C LYS A 147 -6.67 -2.40 -11.19
N MET A 148 -5.53 -3.07 -11.02
CA MET A 148 -5.45 -4.53 -11.11
C MET A 148 -6.23 -5.21 -9.98
N ILE A 149 -6.19 -4.66 -8.77
CA ILE A 149 -6.95 -5.17 -7.63
C ILE A 149 -8.46 -4.97 -7.86
N LEU A 150 -8.88 -3.78 -8.30
CA LEU A 150 -10.29 -3.44 -8.54
C LEU A 150 -10.83 -4.02 -9.85
N GLY A 151 -10.01 -4.09 -10.91
CA GLY A 151 -10.43 -4.54 -12.25
C GLY A 151 -10.74 -6.04 -12.35
N ARG A 152 -10.35 -6.82 -11.34
CA ARG A 152 -10.79 -8.22 -11.18
C ARG A 152 -12.14 -8.34 -10.45
N GLN A 153 -12.67 -7.23 -9.99
CA GLN A 153 -14.03 -7.19 -9.48
C GLN A 153 -14.95 -7.35 -10.68
N VAL A 154 -15.64 -8.48 -10.75
CA VAL A 154 -16.72 -8.68 -11.72
C VAL A 154 -17.68 -7.52 -11.50
N THR A 155 -17.71 -6.59 -12.44
CA THR A 155 -18.74 -5.54 -12.47
C THR A 155 -20.05 -6.28 -12.64
N PRO A 156 -20.92 -6.38 -11.63
CA PRO A 156 -22.26 -6.89 -11.89
C PRO A 156 -22.87 -5.98 -12.93
N PRO A 157 -23.65 -6.50 -13.87
CA PRO A 157 -24.41 -5.63 -14.76
C PRO A 157 -25.12 -4.61 -13.89
N ALA A 158 -24.98 -3.33 -14.22
CA ALA A 158 -25.66 -2.25 -13.53
C ALA A 158 -27.13 -2.66 -13.42
N SER A 159 -27.60 -2.92 -12.20
CA SER A 159 -29.02 -3.12 -11.98
C SER A 159 -29.68 -1.78 -12.29
N THR A 160 -30.35 -1.72 -13.43
CA THR A 160 -30.92 -0.53 -14.06
C THR A 160 -32.07 0.09 -13.27
N ASN A 161 -32.34 -0.34 -12.03
CA ASN A 161 -33.55 0.05 -11.29
C ASN A 161 -33.37 0.48 -9.84
N SER A 162 -32.16 0.89 -9.40
CA SER A 162 -32.03 1.50 -8.07
C SER A 162 -31.52 2.93 -8.20
N ASP A 163 -32.36 3.91 -7.88
CA ASP A 163 -32.05 5.34 -7.77
C ASP A 163 -31.03 5.66 -6.66
N GLN A 164 -30.49 4.65 -5.95
CA GLN A 164 -29.50 4.85 -4.92
C GLN A 164 -28.09 4.53 -5.43
N PRO A 165 -27.15 5.45 -5.25
CA PRO A 165 -25.77 5.25 -5.67
C PRO A 165 -25.17 4.07 -4.90
N ASP A 166 -24.65 3.09 -5.63
CA ASP A 166 -23.95 1.93 -5.09
C ASP A 166 -22.70 2.42 -4.30
N PHE A 167 -22.82 2.41 -2.99
CA PHE A 167 -21.75 2.87 -2.07
C PHE A 167 -20.43 2.17 -2.33
N THR A 168 -20.48 0.88 -2.70
CA THR A 168 -19.29 0.09 -3.03
C THR A 168 -18.65 0.58 -4.33
N ALA A 169 -19.45 0.92 -5.33
CA ALA A 169 -18.95 1.47 -6.60
C ALA A 169 -18.31 2.85 -6.40
N ILE A 170 -18.93 3.70 -5.56
CA ILE A 170 -18.38 5.02 -5.20
C ILE A 170 -17.05 4.84 -4.47
N MET A 171 -16.99 3.97 -3.47
CA MET A 171 -15.79 3.72 -2.67
C MET A 171 -14.66 3.16 -3.54
N ASN A 172 -14.97 2.22 -4.44
CA ASN A 172 -13.99 1.69 -5.39
C ASN A 172 -13.46 2.75 -6.33
N LYS A 173 -14.34 3.61 -6.85
CA LYS A 173 -13.94 4.74 -7.70
C LYS A 173 -13.10 5.76 -6.94
N GLN A 174 -13.46 6.06 -5.70
CA GLN A 174 -12.65 6.93 -4.85
C GLN A 174 -11.27 6.32 -4.59
N MET A 175 -11.17 5.05 -4.23
CA MET A 175 -9.88 4.39 -4.01
C MET A 175 -9.01 4.39 -5.28
N LEU A 176 -9.59 4.26 -6.46
CA LEU A 176 -8.85 4.25 -7.72
C LEU A 176 -8.13 5.58 -7.99
N TYR A 177 -8.69 6.72 -7.56
CA TYR A 177 -8.13 8.04 -7.81
C TYR A 177 -7.52 8.68 -6.57
N LEU A 178 -8.13 8.47 -5.40
CA LEU A 178 -7.67 9.06 -4.14
C LEU A 178 -6.32 8.47 -3.70
N ALA A 179 -6.15 7.14 -3.83
CA ALA A 179 -4.92 6.49 -3.40
C ALA A 179 -3.70 6.97 -4.21
N PRO A 180 -3.70 7.00 -5.57
CA PRO A 180 -2.61 7.59 -6.34
C PRO A 180 -2.42 9.08 -6.07
N GLY A 181 -3.49 9.84 -5.91
CA GLY A 181 -3.42 11.26 -5.56
C GLY A 181 -2.71 11.51 -4.24
N LEU A 182 -3.05 10.72 -3.21
CA LEU A 182 -2.39 10.78 -1.91
C LEU A 182 -0.93 10.34 -2.00
N THR A 183 -0.61 9.31 -2.78
CA THR A 183 0.76 8.85 -3.03
C THR A 183 1.59 9.95 -3.68
N PHE A 184 1.04 10.65 -4.67
CA PHE A 184 1.71 11.78 -5.29
C PHE A 184 1.95 12.92 -4.28
N PHE A 185 0.92 13.29 -3.53
CA PHE A 185 1.01 14.38 -2.54
C PHE A 185 2.07 14.07 -1.48
N ILE A 186 2.07 12.87 -0.91
CA ILE A 186 3.08 12.44 0.06
C ILE A 186 4.46 12.43 -0.59
N GLY A 187 4.61 11.85 -1.78
CA GLY A 187 5.89 11.79 -2.48
C GLY A 187 6.45 13.15 -2.90
N ALA A 188 5.58 14.14 -3.14
CA ALA A 188 5.94 15.50 -3.48
C ALA A 188 6.32 16.37 -2.26
N THR A 189 5.94 15.95 -1.05
CA THR A 189 6.18 16.70 0.20
C THR A 189 7.28 16.10 1.06
N PHE A 190 7.48 14.79 0.98
CA PHE A 190 8.47 14.06 1.79
C PHE A 190 9.74 13.73 0.99
N PRO A 191 10.85 13.33 1.67
CA PRO A 191 12.09 12.94 1.01
C PRO A 191 11.88 11.89 -0.09
N ALA A 192 12.60 12.02 -1.21
CA ALA A 192 12.50 11.14 -2.38
C ALA A 192 12.77 9.65 -2.07
N ALA A 193 13.51 9.37 -1.00
CA ALA A 193 13.73 8.02 -0.51
C ALA A 193 12.42 7.28 -0.22
N LEU A 194 11.39 7.99 0.26
CA LEU A 194 10.07 7.45 0.51
C LEU A 194 9.34 7.10 -0.79
N SER A 195 9.42 7.99 -1.78
CA SER A 195 8.86 7.75 -3.11
C SER A 195 9.54 6.58 -3.82
N LEU A 196 10.87 6.46 -3.66
CA LEU A 196 11.65 5.34 -4.21
C LEU A 196 11.20 4.00 -3.60
N TYR A 197 11.09 3.94 -2.28
CA TYR A 197 10.53 2.78 -1.59
C TYR A 197 9.13 2.44 -2.10
N TRP A 198 8.24 3.45 -2.20
CA TRP A 198 6.85 3.25 -2.62
C TRP A 198 6.78 2.70 -4.05
N LEU A 199 7.55 3.28 -4.97
CA LEU A 199 7.64 2.83 -6.35
C LEU A 199 8.02 1.35 -6.43
N PHE A 200 9.12 0.95 -5.80
CA PHE A 200 9.55 -0.46 -5.83
C PHE A 200 8.61 -1.39 -5.07
N SER A 201 7.97 -0.91 -4.01
CA SER A 201 6.94 -1.65 -3.28
C SER A 201 5.68 -1.90 -4.11
N THR A 202 5.33 -1.03 -5.04
CA THR A 202 4.16 -1.21 -5.93
C THR A 202 4.46 -2.00 -7.19
N LEU A 203 5.72 -1.99 -7.64
CA LEU A 203 6.17 -2.76 -8.81
C LEU A 203 6.37 -4.24 -8.53
N PHE A 204 6.67 -4.61 -7.28
CA PHE A 204 6.80 -5.99 -6.82
C PHE A 204 5.44 -6.61 -6.52
#